data_5bdadeb0ce2342bd693b804bb54f4164
#
_entry.id   5bdadeb0ce2342bd693b804bb54f4164
#
_cell.length_a   1.000
_cell.length_b   1.000
_cell.length_c   1.000
_cell.angle_alpha   90.00
_cell.angle_beta   90.00
_cell.angle_gamma   90.00
#
_symmetry.space_group_name_H-M   'P 1'
#
loop_
_entity.id
_entity.type
_entity.pdbx_description
1 polymer ?
#
loop_
_entity_poly.entity_id
_entity_poly.type
_entity_poly.pdbx_seq_one_letter_code
_entity_poly.pdbx_strand_id
1 'polypeptide(L)'
;MFEKFTQKAIDVVQSAQNYAQEFGHNKILSQHLLMGLVVRSKGVQAKILNFDKINFGELSIEVHTSVESNPNQKNNDNIFFSSEARDILKSAVELSNELNSKFIMPQHIALAIFQNKDCGAYKIFKKFNIDEEKISANLKKILDKSADINALHPEIENENTQLLNINDFFKEKTISEILSNAQSKLSAQGYEILGSEQLLQSILDNKDYKIVEILNDFNINSDNLDEKLSQFKSRNAEFENSEKQIIFTPNAFLALMLALDYAKESGSVGIQAEHIVLGILKSKKGIAYQILSQAITNAVDFEDIVLKKLNDKIPETLAILRLAKEEARSLNCTTVGSEMILLGILSYGAGVAADTLRRLGITLKDARYEVQKLIKPQKEVKNLTYSPRAKKMLEVAYETAKEHKRSKIKSENILYGITKMPNCLAMQVLSNLGTDVLELQQGIKQELLGGMDL
;
A
#
# COMPACT_ATOMS: atom_id res chain seq x y z
N MET A 1 -10.22 9.28 6.75
CA MET A 1 -10.24 10.04 5.46
C MET A 1 -9.68 9.20 4.32
N PHE A 2 -8.50 8.55 4.46
CA PHE A 2 -7.88 7.83 3.34
C PHE A 2 -8.38 6.40 3.10
N GLU A 3 -9.29 5.89 3.92
CA GLU A 3 -9.84 4.53 3.84
C GLU A 3 -10.55 4.20 2.53
N LYS A 4 -11.12 5.22 1.89
CA LYS A 4 -11.81 5.10 0.60
C LYS A 4 -10.94 5.51 -0.60
N PHE A 5 -9.67 5.90 -0.38
CA PHE A 5 -8.80 6.34 -1.46
C PHE A 5 -8.24 5.16 -2.24
N THR A 6 -8.26 5.26 -3.56
CA THR A 6 -7.53 4.31 -4.41
C THR A 6 -6.02 4.47 -4.23
N GLN A 7 -5.23 3.45 -4.56
CA GLN A 7 -3.77 3.55 -4.53
C GLN A 7 -3.26 4.76 -5.33
N LYS A 8 -3.84 5.03 -6.51
CA LYS A 8 -3.49 6.19 -7.33
C LYS A 8 -3.77 7.53 -6.63
N ALA A 9 -4.85 7.63 -5.87
CA ALA A 9 -5.16 8.83 -5.09
C ALA A 9 -4.19 9.00 -3.91
N ILE A 10 -3.79 7.89 -3.29
CA ILE A 10 -2.75 7.87 -2.25
C ILE A 10 -1.40 8.31 -2.81
N ASP A 11 -1.02 7.81 -3.98
CA ASP A 11 0.22 8.18 -4.65
C ASP A 11 0.28 9.69 -4.96
N VAL A 12 -0.86 10.31 -5.28
CA VAL A 12 -0.99 11.77 -5.43
C VAL A 12 -0.66 12.47 -4.11
N VAL A 13 -1.24 12.03 -3.02
CA VAL A 13 -1.03 12.61 -1.68
C VAL A 13 0.43 12.44 -1.23
N GLN A 14 1.01 11.27 -1.44
CA GLN A 14 2.42 11.01 -1.13
C GLN A 14 3.37 11.89 -1.96
N SER A 15 3.06 12.06 -3.25
CA SER A 15 3.83 12.96 -4.10
C SER A 15 3.73 14.41 -3.62
N ALA A 16 2.54 14.85 -3.21
CA ALA A 16 2.34 16.17 -2.62
C ALA A 16 3.20 16.37 -1.36
N GLN A 17 3.28 15.37 -0.49
CA GLN A 17 4.15 15.41 0.68
C GLN A 17 5.63 15.52 0.30
N ASN A 18 6.07 14.68 -0.64
CA ASN A 18 7.47 14.68 -1.08
C ASN A 18 7.88 16.05 -1.64
N TYR A 19 7.03 16.68 -2.45
CA TYR A 19 7.32 18.04 -2.97
C TYR A 19 7.31 19.11 -1.89
N ALA A 20 6.40 19.02 -0.92
CA ALA A 20 6.42 19.94 0.22
C ALA A 20 7.74 19.84 1.01
N GLN A 21 8.26 18.63 1.19
CA GLN A 21 9.57 18.39 1.83
C GLN A 21 10.73 18.91 0.99
N GLU A 22 10.74 18.58 -0.30
CA GLU A 22 11.79 18.98 -1.24
C GLU A 22 11.93 20.51 -1.31
N PHE A 23 10.79 21.21 -1.28
CA PHE A 23 10.76 22.68 -1.32
C PHE A 23 11.01 23.34 0.05
N GLY A 24 11.12 22.55 1.12
CA GLY A 24 11.29 23.07 2.48
C GLY A 24 10.06 23.79 3.02
N HIS A 25 8.87 23.43 2.55
CA HIS A 25 7.62 23.97 3.05
C HIS A 25 7.21 23.26 4.33
N ASN A 26 6.59 23.98 5.27
CA ASN A 26 6.23 23.47 6.59
C ASN A 26 4.87 22.75 6.63
N LYS A 27 4.11 22.81 5.53
CA LYS A 27 2.78 22.18 5.38
C LYS A 27 2.59 21.67 3.97
N ILE A 28 1.75 20.62 3.86
CA ILE A 28 1.24 20.17 2.56
C ILE A 28 0.09 21.07 2.18
N LEU A 29 0.26 21.85 1.12
CA LEU A 29 -0.71 22.82 0.63
C LEU A 29 -1.49 22.23 -0.55
N SER A 30 -2.58 22.90 -0.97
CA SER A 30 -3.34 22.52 -2.16
C SER A 30 -2.47 22.50 -3.42
N GLN A 31 -1.50 23.39 -3.54
CA GLN A 31 -0.55 23.45 -4.65
C GLN A 31 0.28 22.17 -4.78
N HIS A 32 0.67 21.56 -3.65
CA HIS A 32 1.39 20.28 -3.67
C HIS A 32 0.48 19.14 -4.14
N LEU A 33 -0.84 19.17 -3.78
CA LEU A 33 -1.80 18.20 -4.30
C LEU A 33 -1.94 18.33 -5.83
N LEU A 34 -1.95 19.56 -6.36
CA LEU A 34 -1.94 19.79 -7.81
C LEU A 34 -0.67 19.20 -8.46
N MET A 35 0.51 19.42 -7.88
CA MET A 35 1.75 18.80 -8.39
C MET A 35 1.67 17.27 -8.38
N GLY A 36 1.17 16.69 -7.28
CA GLY A 36 0.97 15.25 -7.17
C GLY A 36 0.04 14.71 -8.26
N LEU A 37 -1.06 15.42 -8.54
CA LEU A 37 -1.99 15.08 -9.62
C LEU A 37 -1.31 15.12 -11.00
N VAL A 38 -0.55 16.17 -11.32
CA VAL A 38 0.13 16.32 -12.62
C VAL A 38 1.16 15.21 -12.84
N VAL A 39 2.00 14.92 -11.82
CA VAL A 39 3.06 13.92 -11.93
C VAL A 39 2.51 12.49 -12.01
N ARG A 40 1.43 12.20 -11.28
CA ARG A 40 0.83 10.85 -11.27
C ARG A 40 -0.17 10.61 -12.38
N SER A 41 -0.63 11.67 -13.06
CA SER A 41 -1.48 11.52 -14.23
C SER A 41 -0.64 11.15 -15.45
N LYS A 42 -0.92 9.98 -16.05
CA LYS A 42 -0.25 9.50 -17.26
C LYS A 42 -1.29 9.06 -18.30
N GLY A 43 -0.89 9.06 -19.58
CA GLY A 43 -1.71 8.55 -20.67
C GLY A 43 -3.06 9.25 -20.79
N VAL A 44 -4.15 8.49 -20.82
CA VAL A 44 -5.52 9.01 -21.00
C VAL A 44 -5.94 9.96 -19.88
N GLN A 45 -5.52 9.71 -18.64
CA GLN A 45 -5.85 10.59 -17.51
C GLN A 45 -5.23 11.98 -17.66
N ALA A 46 -3.96 12.07 -18.08
CA ALA A 46 -3.31 13.35 -18.35
C ALA A 46 -4.06 14.13 -19.43
N LYS A 47 -4.48 13.46 -20.51
CA LYS A 47 -5.24 14.07 -21.61
C LYS A 47 -6.62 14.56 -21.17
N ILE A 48 -7.33 13.81 -20.34
CA ILE A 48 -8.64 14.19 -19.82
C ILE A 48 -8.55 15.43 -18.93
N LEU A 49 -7.52 15.49 -18.08
CA LEU A 49 -7.25 16.61 -17.19
C LEU A 49 -6.49 17.75 -17.87
N ASN A 50 -6.15 17.61 -19.17
CA ASN A 50 -5.25 18.51 -19.91
C ASN A 50 -3.91 18.78 -19.16
N PHE A 51 -3.49 17.85 -18.31
CA PHE A 51 -2.23 17.96 -17.56
C PHE A 51 -1.01 17.71 -18.45
N ASP A 52 -1.22 17.10 -19.62
CA ASP A 52 -0.22 17.00 -20.69
C ASP A 52 0.22 18.37 -21.25
N LYS A 53 -0.60 19.41 -21.06
CA LYS A 53 -0.30 20.80 -21.41
C LYS A 53 0.44 21.58 -20.32
N ILE A 54 0.50 21.04 -19.10
CA ILE A 54 1.19 21.66 -17.99
C ILE A 54 2.67 21.26 -18.04
N ASN A 55 3.54 22.23 -18.25
CA ASN A 55 4.97 22.03 -18.07
C ASN A 55 5.25 21.88 -16.57
N PHE A 56 5.68 20.67 -16.16
CA PHE A 56 5.95 20.39 -14.75
C PHE A 56 7.04 21.28 -14.14
N GLY A 57 8.04 21.67 -14.92
CA GLY A 57 9.08 22.61 -14.46
C GLY A 57 8.52 23.99 -14.14
N GLU A 58 7.63 24.52 -14.98
CA GLU A 58 6.96 25.79 -14.74
C GLU A 58 6.02 25.71 -13.54
N LEU A 59 5.25 24.62 -13.42
CA LEU A 59 4.41 24.37 -12.24
C LEU A 59 5.24 24.32 -10.96
N SER A 60 6.37 23.64 -10.99
CA SER A 60 7.28 23.51 -9.84
C SER A 60 7.82 24.89 -9.41
N ILE A 61 8.22 25.74 -10.36
CA ILE A 61 8.66 27.11 -10.08
C ILE A 61 7.54 27.93 -9.48
N GLU A 62 6.34 27.89 -10.06
CA GLU A 62 5.18 28.62 -9.56
C GLU A 62 4.78 28.21 -8.14
N VAL A 63 4.80 26.91 -7.83
CA VAL A 63 4.51 26.42 -6.49
C VAL A 63 5.60 26.87 -5.51
N HIS A 64 6.87 26.70 -5.85
CA HIS A 64 7.97 27.07 -4.98
C HIS A 64 8.00 28.59 -4.69
N THR A 65 7.70 29.42 -5.68
CA THR A 65 7.70 30.90 -5.51
C THR A 65 6.45 31.44 -4.84
N SER A 66 5.34 30.69 -4.87
CA SER A 66 4.06 31.11 -4.25
C SER A 66 3.99 30.88 -2.74
N VAL A 67 4.97 30.19 -2.16
CA VAL A 67 4.99 29.79 -0.76
C VAL A 67 6.33 30.13 -0.12
N GLU A 68 6.30 30.68 1.09
CA GLU A 68 7.54 30.90 1.85
C GLU A 68 8.22 29.57 2.18
N SER A 69 9.46 29.41 1.75
CA SER A 69 10.29 28.24 2.04
C SER A 69 11.25 28.51 3.19
N ASN A 70 11.44 27.52 4.06
CA ASN A 70 12.46 27.54 5.10
C ASN A 70 13.51 26.47 4.81
N PRO A 71 14.72 26.85 4.39
CA PRO A 71 15.78 25.88 4.01
C PRO A 71 16.13 24.90 5.12
N ASN A 72 15.95 25.27 6.38
CA ASN A 72 16.23 24.43 7.55
C ASN A 72 15.17 23.34 7.77
N GLN A 73 14.09 23.34 7.01
CA GLN A 73 12.99 22.36 7.12
C GLN A 73 13.01 21.28 6.05
N LYS A 74 13.96 21.30 5.12
CA LYS A 74 14.07 20.28 4.03
C LYS A 74 14.14 18.83 4.52
N ASN A 75 14.50 18.59 5.78
CA ASN A 75 14.58 17.26 6.38
C ASN A 75 13.53 17.02 7.46
N ASN A 76 12.48 17.84 7.53
CA ASN A 76 11.44 17.64 8.54
C ASN A 76 10.41 16.63 8.04
N ASP A 77 10.47 15.39 8.53
CA ASP A 77 9.56 14.30 8.17
C ASP A 77 8.11 14.51 8.68
N ASN A 78 7.88 15.56 9.48
CA ASN A 78 6.59 15.87 10.08
C ASN A 78 5.92 17.07 9.40
N ILE A 79 5.51 16.87 8.15
CA ILE A 79 4.73 17.87 7.43
C ILE A 79 3.25 17.51 7.50
N PHE A 80 2.45 18.46 7.98
CA PHE A 80 0.99 18.34 8.11
C PHE A 80 0.27 18.98 6.92
N PHE A 81 -0.95 18.54 6.66
CA PHE A 81 -1.81 19.22 5.70
C PHE A 81 -2.22 20.61 6.23
N SER A 82 -2.22 21.60 5.36
CA SER A 82 -2.87 22.89 5.63
C SER A 82 -4.40 22.69 5.77
N SER A 83 -5.09 23.67 6.38
CA SER A 83 -6.56 23.64 6.40
C SER A 83 -7.14 23.51 5.00
N GLU A 84 -6.65 24.33 4.07
CA GLU A 84 -7.07 24.32 2.67
C GLU A 84 -6.89 22.94 1.98
N ALA A 85 -5.74 22.30 2.17
CA ALA A 85 -5.50 20.97 1.59
C ALA A 85 -6.41 19.89 2.21
N ARG A 86 -6.70 20.00 3.51
CA ARG A 86 -7.66 19.11 4.18
C ARG A 86 -9.08 19.30 3.66
N ASP A 87 -9.51 20.56 3.48
CA ASP A 87 -10.84 20.88 2.96
C ASP A 87 -11.01 20.32 1.54
N ILE A 88 -9.98 20.42 0.69
CA ILE A 88 -9.99 19.79 -0.64
C ILE A 88 -10.14 18.26 -0.53
N LEU A 89 -9.40 17.62 0.39
CA LEU A 89 -9.49 16.16 0.57
C LEU A 89 -10.86 15.77 1.15
N LYS A 90 -11.46 16.56 2.04
CA LYS A 90 -12.84 16.36 2.52
C LYS A 90 -13.85 16.50 1.37
N SER A 91 -13.74 17.56 0.58
CA SER A 91 -14.63 17.77 -0.58
C SER A 91 -14.48 16.63 -1.60
N ALA A 92 -13.28 16.06 -1.77
CA ALA A 92 -13.11 14.88 -2.62
C ALA A 92 -13.87 13.65 -2.08
N VAL A 93 -13.99 13.49 -0.74
CA VAL A 93 -14.82 12.46 -0.10
C VAL A 93 -16.30 12.72 -0.35
N GLU A 94 -16.75 13.95 -0.15
CA GLU A 94 -18.14 14.38 -0.37
C GLU A 94 -18.55 14.13 -1.83
N LEU A 95 -17.72 14.57 -2.78
CA LEU A 95 -17.92 14.34 -4.21
C LEU A 95 -18.00 12.85 -4.56
N SER A 96 -17.19 12.01 -3.93
CA SER A 96 -17.26 10.56 -4.17
C SER A 96 -18.61 9.98 -3.71
N ASN A 97 -19.16 10.49 -2.60
CA ASN A 97 -20.47 10.08 -2.10
C ASN A 97 -21.61 10.61 -3.00
N GLU A 98 -21.55 11.88 -3.41
CA GLU A 98 -22.53 12.51 -4.31
C GLU A 98 -22.62 11.78 -5.67
N LEU A 99 -21.47 11.36 -6.18
CA LEU A 99 -21.37 10.63 -7.47
C LEU A 99 -21.52 9.11 -7.31
N ASN A 100 -21.98 8.64 -6.14
CA ASN A 100 -22.14 7.23 -5.83
C ASN A 100 -20.89 6.37 -6.14
N SER A 101 -19.71 6.99 -6.05
CA SER A 101 -18.46 6.29 -6.25
C SER A 101 -18.05 5.56 -4.96
N LYS A 102 -17.80 4.27 -5.06
CA LYS A 102 -17.33 3.45 -3.93
C LYS A 102 -15.98 3.91 -3.40
N PHE A 103 -15.16 4.54 -4.24
CA PHE A 103 -13.78 4.89 -3.95
C PHE A 103 -13.44 6.32 -4.40
N ILE A 104 -12.48 6.91 -3.70
CA ILE A 104 -11.94 8.22 -4.02
C ILE A 104 -10.74 8.07 -4.96
N MET A 105 -10.90 8.56 -6.18
CA MET A 105 -9.90 8.54 -7.24
C MET A 105 -9.20 9.90 -7.35
N PRO A 106 -8.04 10.01 -8.03
CA PRO A 106 -7.39 11.30 -8.32
C PRO A 106 -8.33 12.33 -8.96
N GLN A 107 -9.32 11.87 -9.73
CA GLN A 107 -10.32 12.70 -10.38
C GLN A 107 -11.23 13.45 -9.38
N HIS A 108 -11.56 12.83 -8.24
CA HIS A 108 -12.31 13.50 -7.16
C HIS A 108 -11.47 14.60 -6.52
N ILE A 109 -10.17 14.38 -6.32
CA ILE A 109 -9.24 15.39 -5.79
C ILE A 109 -9.12 16.56 -6.78
N ALA A 110 -8.97 16.27 -8.07
CA ALA A 110 -8.93 17.29 -9.11
C ALA A 110 -10.21 18.12 -9.15
N LEU A 111 -11.38 17.46 -9.11
CA LEU A 111 -12.68 18.15 -9.10
C LEU A 111 -12.85 19.02 -7.85
N ALA A 112 -12.42 18.56 -6.68
CA ALA A 112 -12.45 19.32 -5.44
C ALA A 112 -11.58 20.58 -5.53
N ILE A 113 -10.40 20.51 -6.16
CA ILE A 113 -9.55 21.68 -6.43
C ILE A 113 -10.29 22.69 -7.33
N PHE A 114 -10.94 22.21 -8.41
CA PHE A 114 -11.65 23.10 -9.35
C PHE A 114 -12.92 23.71 -8.78
N GLN A 115 -13.54 23.07 -7.80
CA GLN A 115 -14.70 23.64 -7.08
C GLN A 115 -14.29 24.71 -6.07
N ASN A 116 -13.07 24.61 -5.50
CA ASN A 116 -12.56 25.60 -4.55
C ASN A 116 -11.73 26.67 -5.26
N LYS A 117 -12.41 27.68 -5.82
CA LYS A 117 -11.78 28.76 -6.63
C LYS A 117 -10.82 29.65 -5.83
N ASP A 118 -10.92 29.64 -4.51
CA ASP A 118 -10.07 30.46 -3.64
C ASP A 118 -8.77 29.76 -3.25
N CYS A 119 -8.66 28.44 -3.47
CA CYS A 119 -7.47 27.68 -3.10
C CYS A 119 -6.25 28.03 -3.96
N GLY A 120 -5.06 27.87 -3.36
CA GLY A 120 -3.80 28.19 -4.02
C GLY A 120 -3.54 27.32 -5.27
N ALA A 121 -3.96 26.05 -5.24
CA ALA A 121 -3.85 25.14 -6.39
C ALA A 121 -4.64 25.67 -7.60
N TYR A 122 -5.88 26.11 -7.39
CA TYR A 122 -6.71 26.66 -8.45
C TYR A 122 -6.13 27.93 -9.05
N LYS A 123 -5.63 28.85 -8.18
CA LYS A 123 -5.00 30.11 -8.63
C LYS A 123 -3.77 29.85 -9.52
N ILE A 124 -2.95 28.87 -9.16
CA ILE A 124 -1.80 28.45 -9.99
C ILE A 124 -2.28 27.79 -11.28
N PHE A 125 -3.26 26.88 -11.21
CA PHE A 125 -3.81 26.19 -12.38
C PHE A 125 -4.33 27.18 -13.43
N LYS A 126 -4.99 28.26 -13.01
CA LYS A 126 -5.47 29.32 -13.91
C LYS A 126 -4.38 29.97 -14.75
N LYS A 127 -3.14 30.03 -14.27
CA LYS A 127 -2.02 30.60 -15.02
C LYS A 127 -1.65 29.81 -16.28
N PHE A 128 -2.05 28.53 -16.35
CA PHE A 128 -1.77 27.67 -17.49
C PHE A 128 -2.82 27.74 -18.61
N ASN A 129 -3.79 28.66 -18.53
CA ASN A 129 -4.83 28.90 -19.55
C ASN A 129 -5.56 27.62 -20.01
N ILE A 130 -5.88 26.73 -19.09
CA ILE A 130 -6.56 25.47 -19.37
C ILE A 130 -8.07 25.68 -19.17
N ASP A 131 -8.87 25.13 -20.08
CA ASP A 131 -10.33 25.19 -20.07
C ASP A 131 -10.92 24.37 -18.90
N GLU A 132 -11.20 25.05 -17.80
CA GLU A 132 -11.75 24.45 -16.56
C GLU A 132 -13.13 23.84 -16.76
N GLU A 133 -14.01 24.52 -17.51
CA GLU A 133 -15.40 24.05 -17.70
C GLU A 133 -15.40 22.72 -18.44
N LYS A 134 -14.56 22.62 -19.47
CA LYS A 134 -14.39 21.40 -20.22
C LYS A 134 -13.82 20.26 -19.39
N ILE A 135 -12.84 20.54 -18.53
CA ILE A 135 -12.25 19.54 -17.62
C ILE A 135 -13.29 19.09 -16.61
N SER A 136 -13.95 20.02 -15.92
CA SER A 136 -14.97 19.70 -14.91
C SER A 136 -16.12 18.89 -15.50
N ALA A 137 -16.57 19.26 -16.71
CA ALA A 137 -17.61 18.48 -17.41
C ALA A 137 -17.13 17.06 -17.79
N ASN A 138 -15.88 16.92 -18.23
CA ASN A 138 -15.30 15.62 -18.57
C ASN A 138 -15.10 14.76 -17.31
N LEU A 139 -14.62 15.35 -16.22
CA LEU A 139 -14.44 14.66 -14.94
C LEU A 139 -15.78 14.13 -14.41
N LYS A 140 -16.82 14.98 -14.39
CA LYS A 140 -18.17 14.56 -13.97
C LYS A 140 -18.68 13.41 -14.84
N LYS A 141 -18.58 13.52 -16.16
CA LYS A 141 -19.01 12.45 -17.08
C LYS A 141 -18.28 11.13 -16.83
N ILE A 142 -17.02 11.17 -16.48
CA ILE A 142 -16.22 9.97 -16.18
C ILE A 142 -16.64 9.37 -14.85
N LEU A 143 -16.85 10.23 -13.84
CA LEU A 143 -17.26 9.81 -12.51
C LEU A 143 -18.71 9.30 -12.48
N ASP A 144 -19.64 9.93 -13.21
CA ASP A 144 -21.02 9.49 -13.35
C ASP A 144 -21.12 8.12 -14.05
N LYS A 145 -20.21 7.84 -14.99
CA LYS A 145 -20.12 6.56 -15.70
C LYS A 145 -19.31 5.51 -14.97
N SER A 146 -18.93 5.73 -13.72
CA SER A 146 -18.03 4.84 -12.98
C SER A 146 -18.58 3.42 -12.74
N ALA A 147 -19.86 3.17 -12.99
CA ALA A 147 -20.42 1.83 -13.13
C ALA A 147 -20.04 1.14 -14.46
N ASP A 148 -19.70 1.93 -15.52
CA ASP A 148 -19.43 1.45 -16.88
C ASP A 148 -18.01 1.72 -17.38
N ILE A 149 -17.11 2.25 -16.54
CA ILE A 149 -15.72 2.59 -16.96
C ILE A 149 -14.95 1.37 -17.44
N ASN A 150 -15.27 0.18 -16.94
CA ASN A 150 -14.68 -1.07 -17.41
C ASN A 150 -15.08 -1.40 -18.86
N ALA A 151 -16.20 -0.88 -19.36
CA ALA A 151 -16.68 -1.14 -20.72
C ALA A 151 -16.10 -0.17 -21.77
N LEU A 152 -15.59 1.01 -21.35
CA LEU A 152 -15.20 2.08 -22.29
C LEU A 152 -13.70 2.08 -22.63
N HIS A 153 -12.84 1.48 -21.81
CA HIS A 153 -11.39 1.40 -22.04
C HIS A 153 -10.80 0.11 -21.48
N PRO A 154 -10.76 -0.98 -22.25
CA PRO A 154 -10.10 -2.24 -21.84
C PRO A 154 -8.62 -2.06 -21.53
N GLU A 155 -7.98 -0.97 -21.99
CA GLU A 155 -6.59 -0.61 -21.64
C GLU A 155 -6.46 -0.13 -20.20
N ILE A 156 -7.54 0.34 -19.55
CA ILE A 156 -7.56 0.72 -18.13
C ILE A 156 -7.62 -0.53 -17.25
N GLU A 157 -8.16 -1.65 -17.73
CA GLU A 157 -8.16 -2.93 -17.00
C GLU A 157 -6.76 -3.51 -16.78
N ASN A 158 -5.80 -3.22 -17.66
CA ASN A 158 -4.43 -3.74 -17.52
C ASN A 158 -3.54 -2.95 -16.53
N GLU A 159 -3.92 -1.73 -16.13
CA GLU A 159 -3.30 -0.96 -15.05
C GLU A 159 -4.19 -0.92 -13.80
N ASN A 160 -5.24 -1.75 -13.76
CA ASN A 160 -6.27 -1.65 -12.75
C ASN A 160 -5.77 -1.91 -11.34
N THR A 161 -5.82 -0.80 -10.69
CA THR A 161 -6.69 -0.62 -9.54
C THR A 161 -6.90 -1.93 -8.78
N GLN A 162 -5.88 -2.32 -8.07
CA GLN A 162 -6.11 -3.04 -6.83
C GLN A 162 -6.93 -2.08 -5.95
N LEU A 163 -8.24 -2.15 -6.11
CA LEU A 163 -9.20 -1.64 -5.16
C LEU A 163 -9.12 -2.56 -3.94
N LEU A 164 -8.05 -2.40 -3.18
CA LEU A 164 -8.00 -2.93 -1.84
C LEU A 164 -9.19 -2.35 -1.11
N ASN A 165 -10.07 -3.20 -0.66
CA ASN A 165 -11.12 -2.81 0.26
C ASN A 165 -10.43 -2.56 1.61
N ILE A 166 -9.72 -1.43 1.72
CA ILE A 166 -8.95 -1.02 2.89
C ILE A 166 -9.84 -1.05 4.14
N ASN A 167 -11.13 -0.76 3.99
CA ASN A 167 -12.09 -0.83 5.08
C ASN A 167 -12.25 -2.23 5.67
N ASP A 168 -12.13 -3.29 4.86
CA ASP A 168 -12.26 -4.65 5.38
C ASP A 168 -11.04 -5.06 6.21
N PHE A 169 -9.86 -4.51 5.90
CA PHE A 169 -8.65 -4.73 6.70
C PHE A 169 -8.68 -4.00 8.04
N PHE A 170 -9.24 -2.78 8.09
CA PHE A 170 -9.35 -2.01 9.33
C PHE A 170 -10.47 -2.50 10.25
N LYS A 171 -11.36 -3.37 9.79
CA LYS A 171 -12.41 -4.00 10.60
C LYS A 171 -11.92 -5.22 11.39
N GLU A 172 -10.73 -5.72 11.10
CA GLU A 172 -10.19 -6.84 11.86
C GLU A 172 -9.86 -6.44 13.30
N LYS A 173 -10.06 -7.39 14.23
CA LYS A 173 -10.03 -7.11 15.66
C LYS A 173 -8.78 -6.38 16.11
N THR A 174 -7.61 -6.89 15.80
CA THR A 174 -6.31 -6.33 16.26
C THR A 174 -6.08 -4.92 15.78
N ILE A 175 -6.23 -4.68 14.46
CA ILE A 175 -6.02 -3.34 13.88
C ILE A 175 -7.08 -2.36 14.37
N SER A 176 -8.35 -2.79 14.48
CA SER A 176 -9.45 -1.98 15.00
C SER A 176 -9.21 -1.55 16.45
N GLU A 177 -8.71 -2.44 17.30
CA GLU A 177 -8.32 -2.14 18.69
C GLU A 177 -7.16 -1.13 18.75
N ILE A 178 -6.10 -1.34 17.96
CA ILE A 178 -4.95 -0.43 17.90
C ILE A 178 -5.39 0.97 17.46
N LEU A 179 -6.22 1.06 16.41
CA LEU A 179 -6.70 2.34 15.89
C LEU A 179 -7.64 3.05 16.87
N SER A 180 -8.55 2.32 17.50
CA SER A 180 -9.47 2.85 18.52
C SER A 180 -8.72 3.41 19.73
N ASN A 181 -7.72 2.67 20.22
CA ASN A 181 -6.89 3.10 21.35
C ASN A 181 -6.05 4.34 20.97
N ALA A 182 -5.44 4.34 19.79
CA ALA A 182 -4.68 5.48 19.30
C ALA A 182 -5.56 6.73 19.16
N GLN A 183 -6.79 6.59 18.63
CA GLN A 183 -7.74 7.68 18.49
C GLN A 183 -8.22 8.21 19.84
N SER A 184 -8.51 7.32 20.80
CA SER A 184 -8.97 7.73 22.12
C SER A 184 -7.93 8.56 22.85
N LYS A 185 -6.65 8.18 22.77
CA LYS A 185 -5.54 8.95 23.34
C LYS A 185 -5.34 10.27 22.64
N LEU A 186 -5.43 10.27 21.32
CA LEU A 186 -5.31 11.47 20.50
C LEU A 186 -6.39 12.52 20.88
N SER A 187 -7.64 12.06 20.98
CA SER A 187 -8.78 12.91 21.38
C SER A 187 -8.63 13.45 22.81
N ALA A 188 -8.12 12.62 23.73
CA ALA A 188 -7.84 13.07 25.11
C ALA A 188 -6.76 14.15 25.19
N GLN A 189 -5.87 14.21 24.20
CA GLN A 189 -4.81 15.21 24.06
C GLN A 189 -5.24 16.42 23.21
N GLY A 190 -6.49 16.47 22.73
CA GLY A 190 -7.00 17.54 21.87
C GLY A 190 -6.50 17.47 20.41
N TYR A 191 -6.06 16.30 19.93
CA TYR A 191 -5.57 16.11 18.57
C TYR A 191 -6.54 15.27 17.73
N GLU A 192 -6.51 15.45 16.41
CA GLU A 192 -7.41 14.76 15.48
C GLU A 192 -6.68 13.96 14.40
N ILE A 193 -5.36 14.14 14.25
CA ILE A 193 -4.60 13.53 13.17
C ILE A 193 -3.69 12.45 13.75
N LEU A 194 -3.94 11.20 13.36
CA LEU A 194 -3.24 10.03 13.84
C LEU A 194 -1.92 9.84 13.05
N GLY A 195 -0.81 9.98 13.74
CA GLY A 195 0.52 9.74 13.21
C GLY A 195 1.01 8.30 13.44
N SER A 196 2.18 7.98 12.91
CA SER A 196 2.82 6.69 13.12
C SER A 196 3.22 6.46 14.58
N GLU A 197 3.52 7.53 15.31
CA GLU A 197 3.88 7.50 16.73
C GLU A 197 2.70 7.10 17.62
N GLN A 198 1.48 7.53 17.32
CA GLN A 198 0.28 7.09 18.05
C GLN A 198 -0.02 5.60 17.78
N LEU A 199 0.26 5.12 16.57
CA LEU A 199 0.19 3.68 16.28
C LEU A 199 1.18 2.90 17.14
N LEU A 200 2.44 3.33 17.20
CA LEU A 200 3.46 2.70 18.01
C LEU A 200 3.12 2.75 19.50
N GLN A 201 2.65 3.90 19.99
CA GLN A 201 2.23 4.07 21.39
C GLN A 201 1.08 3.13 21.73
N SER A 202 0.05 3.04 20.86
CA SER A 202 -1.09 2.13 21.08
C SER A 202 -0.66 0.65 21.13
N ILE A 203 0.36 0.28 20.34
CA ILE A 203 0.92 -1.08 20.37
C ILE A 203 1.65 -1.33 21.71
N LEU A 204 2.52 -0.40 22.13
CA LEU A 204 3.33 -0.56 23.37
C LEU A 204 2.49 -0.58 24.64
N ASP A 205 1.30 0.02 24.63
CA ASP A 205 0.40 0.02 25.78
C ASP A 205 -0.28 -1.34 26.01
N ASN A 206 -0.39 -2.16 25.00
CA ASN A 206 -0.99 -3.48 25.10
C ASN A 206 0.07 -4.57 25.28
N LYS A 207 0.33 -4.94 26.52
CA LYS A 207 1.33 -5.94 26.88
C LYS A 207 1.03 -7.36 26.37
N ASP A 208 -0.18 -7.62 25.90
CA ASP A 208 -0.56 -8.91 25.32
C ASP A 208 0.00 -9.12 23.90
N TYR A 209 0.45 -8.05 23.25
CA TYR A 209 1.10 -8.18 21.95
C TYR A 209 2.54 -8.68 22.11
N LYS A 210 2.84 -9.87 21.59
CA LYS A 210 4.19 -10.48 21.63
C LYS A 210 5.30 -9.57 21.10
N ILE A 211 4.98 -8.69 20.14
CA ILE A 211 5.95 -7.72 19.60
C ILE A 211 6.44 -6.74 20.68
N VAL A 212 5.64 -6.48 21.71
CA VAL A 212 6.01 -5.57 22.82
C VAL A 212 7.17 -6.15 23.63
N GLU A 213 7.19 -7.47 23.87
CA GLU A 213 8.33 -8.14 24.53
C GLU A 213 9.60 -7.98 23.70
N ILE A 214 9.48 -8.12 22.37
CA ILE A 214 10.62 -7.96 21.47
C ILE A 214 11.12 -6.51 21.49
N LEU A 215 10.22 -5.52 21.45
CA LEU A 215 10.58 -4.11 21.49
C LEU A 215 11.22 -3.72 22.82
N ASN A 216 10.80 -4.33 23.93
CA ASN A 216 11.43 -4.13 25.24
C ASN A 216 12.89 -4.59 25.27
N ASP A 217 13.24 -5.69 24.58
CA ASP A 217 14.63 -6.15 24.44
C ASP A 217 15.52 -5.09 23.73
N PHE A 218 14.92 -4.23 22.90
CA PHE A 218 15.58 -3.10 22.24
C PHE A 218 15.40 -1.78 23.01
N ASN A 219 14.98 -1.83 24.28
CA ASN A 219 14.73 -0.66 25.12
C ASN A 219 13.71 0.33 24.53
N ILE A 220 12.67 -0.21 23.86
CA ILE A 220 11.53 0.53 23.31
C ILE A 220 10.30 0.08 24.08
N ASN A 221 9.84 0.90 25.02
CA ASN A 221 8.67 0.63 25.86
C ASN A 221 7.82 1.89 26.02
N SER A 222 6.63 1.75 26.62
CA SER A 222 5.70 2.85 26.79
C SER A 222 6.28 3.98 27.64
N ASP A 223 7.05 3.65 28.70
CA ASP A 223 7.59 4.64 29.63
C ASP A 223 8.62 5.57 29.00
N ASN A 224 9.52 5.02 28.15
CA ASN A 224 10.54 5.82 27.48
C ASN A 224 10.10 6.39 26.14
N LEU A 225 8.97 5.93 25.61
CA LEU A 225 8.40 6.48 24.35
C LEU A 225 7.96 7.93 24.55
N ASP A 226 7.29 8.25 25.65
CA ASP A 226 6.79 9.61 25.94
C ASP A 226 7.97 10.60 26.12
N GLU A 227 9.09 10.16 26.71
CA GLU A 227 10.31 10.96 26.80
C GLU A 227 10.88 11.22 25.39
N LYS A 228 11.00 10.19 24.57
CA LYS A 228 11.46 10.31 23.18
C LYS A 228 10.53 11.19 22.34
N LEU A 229 9.21 11.05 22.50
CA LEU A 229 8.23 11.89 21.82
C LEU A 229 8.30 13.35 22.23
N SER A 230 8.69 13.65 23.49
CA SER A 230 8.85 15.02 23.97
C SER A 230 9.90 15.81 23.17
N GLN A 231 10.90 15.13 22.60
CA GLN A 231 11.94 15.73 21.74
C GLN A 231 11.39 16.16 20.38
N PHE A 232 10.26 15.59 19.96
CA PHE A 232 9.61 15.84 18.67
C PHE A 232 8.36 16.73 18.78
N LYS A 233 8.06 17.29 19.96
CA LYS A 233 6.89 18.17 20.16
C LYS A 233 6.96 19.38 19.24
N SER A 234 6.33 19.28 18.08
CA SER A 234 6.01 20.41 17.22
C SER A 234 4.61 20.92 17.55
N ARG A 235 4.46 22.23 17.43
CA ARG A 235 3.28 23.02 17.77
C ARG A 235 1.99 22.43 17.22
N ASN A 236 1.08 22.18 18.13
CA ASN A 236 -0.23 21.58 17.87
C ASN A 236 -1.18 22.62 17.26
N ALA A 237 -1.95 22.21 16.28
CA ALA A 237 -3.10 22.93 15.84
C ALA A 237 -4.31 22.44 16.66
N GLU A 238 -4.92 23.32 17.40
CA GLU A 238 -6.22 23.10 18.04
C GLU A 238 -7.28 23.02 16.94
N PHE A 239 -8.06 21.97 16.93
CA PHE A 239 -9.19 21.80 16.01
C PHE A 239 -10.42 21.31 16.75
N GLU A 240 -11.53 21.99 16.55
CA GLU A 240 -12.85 21.47 16.90
C GLU A 240 -13.36 20.59 15.76
N ASN A 241 -13.63 19.32 16.03
CA ASN A 241 -14.27 18.44 15.06
C ASN A 241 -15.36 17.59 15.71
N SER A 242 -16.51 17.58 15.07
CA SER A 242 -17.71 16.87 15.52
C SER A 242 -17.89 15.49 14.88
N GLU A 243 -17.01 15.04 13.98
CA GLU A 243 -17.17 13.78 13.28
C GLU A 243 -16.13 12.72 13.69
N LYS A 244 -16.61 11.50 13.98
CA LYS A 244 -15.82 10.33 14.44
C LYS A 244 -14.94 9.68 13.34
N GLN A 245 -14.35 10.44 12.41
CA GLN A 245 -13.50 9.89 11.37
C GLN A 245 -12.03 10.02 11.75
N ILE A 246 -11.30 8.88 11.69
CA ILE A 246 -9.85 8.86 11.91
C ILE A 246 -9.16 9.52 10.70
N ILE A 247 -8.41 10.58 10.95
CA ILE A 247 -7.56 11.23 9.95
C ILE A 247 -6.13 10.76 10.19
N PHE A 248 -5.49 10.16 9.19
CA PHE A 248 -4.11 9.71 9.28
C PHE A 248 -3.14 10.74 8.70
N THR A 249 -1.93 10.80 9.27
CA THR A 249 -0.81 11.41 8.54
C THR A 249 -0.45 10.53 7.34
N PRO A 250 0.14 11.09 6.27
CA PRO A 250 0.61 10.29 5.14
C PRO A 250 1.59 9.18 5.55
N ASN A 251 2.46 9.44 6.54
CA ASN A 251 3.42 8.46 7.03
C ASN A 251 2.76 7.32 7.81
N ALA A 252 1.76 7.62 8.65
CA ALA A 252 0.98 6.59 9.34
C ALA A 252 0.23 5.70 8.33
N PHE A 253 -0.38 6.33 7.33
CA PHE A 253 -1.07 5.58 6.29
C PHE A 253 -0.12 4.69 5.48
N LEU A 254 1.04 5.21 5.07
CA LEU A 254 2.07 4.43 4.39
C LEU A 254 2.52 3.23 5.23
N ALA A 255 2.74 3.43 6.54
CA ALA A 255 3.12 2.35 7.44
C ALA A 255 2.05 1.25 7.51
N LEU A 256 0.77 1.63 7.56
CA LEU A 256 -0.35 0.68 7.55
C LEU A 256 -0.46 -0.08 6.23
N MET A 257 -0.23 0.57 5.09
CA MET A 257 -0.20 -0.09 3.79
C MET A 257 0.95 -1.10 3.70
N LEU A 258 2.13 -0.74 4.18
CA LEU A 258 3.27 -1.66 4.25
C LEU A 258 3.04 -2.78 5.26
N ALA A 259 2.33 -2.52 6.37
CA ALA A 259 1.90 -3.55 7.31
C ALA A 259 0.97 -4.59 6.66
N LEU A 260 0.06 -4.13 5.79
CA LEU A 260 -0.80 -5.02 5.02
C LEU A 260 -0.01 -5.89 4.05
N ASP A 261 0.98 -5.30 3.34
CA ASP A 261 1.87 -6.06 2.47
C ASP A 261 2.63 -7.14 3.29
N TYR A 262 3.12 -6.80 4.50
CA TYR A 262 3.74 -7.75 5.40
C TYR A 262 2.79 -8.86 5.88
N ALA A 263 1.56 -8.51 6.23
CA ALA A 263 0.56 -9.49 6.63
C ALA A 263 0.33 -10.52 5.52
N LYS A 264 0.20 -10.06 4.27
CA LYS A 264 0.07 -10.93 3.09
C LYS A 264 1.33 -11.77 2.85
N GLU A 265 2.53 -11.17 2.91
CA GLU A 265 3.81 -11.87 2.72
C GLU A 265 4.05 -12.91 3.83
N SER A 266 3.64 -12.63 5.07
CA SER A 266 3.73 -13.58 6.19
C SER A 266 2.64 -14.64 6.19
N GLY A 267 1.66 -14.55 5.28
CA GLY A 267 0.53 -15.47 5.21
C GLY A 267 -0.52 -15.24 6.28
N SER A 268 -0.55 -14.08 6.93
CA SER A 268 -1.59 -13.70 7.87
C SER A 268 -2.83 -13.19 7.14
N VAL A 269 -4.02 -13.58 7.61
CA VAL A 269 -5.32 -13.09 7.08
C VAL A 269 -5.73 -11.79 7.78
N GLY A 270 -4.83 -11.14 8.52
CA GLY A 270 -5.11 -9.88 9.16
C GLY A 270 -3.84 -9.15 9.55
N ILE A 271 -3.96 -7.82 9.70
CA ILE A 271 -2.85 -7.00 10.19
C ILE A 271 -2.73 -7.21 11.70
N GLN A 272 -1.58 -7.71 12.14
CA GLN A 272 -1.23 -7.85 13.55
C GLN A 272 -0.28 -6.70 13.97
N ALA A 273 -0.07 -6.53 15.26
CA ALA A 273 0.78 -5.47 15.81
C ALA A 273 2.22 -5.50 15.25
N GLU A 274 2.79 -6.69 15.08
CA GLU A 274 4.12 -6.87 14.48
C GLU A 274 4.19 -6.38 13.04
N HIS A 275 3.13 -6.60 12.25
CA HIS A 275 3.10 -6.11 10.87
C HIS A 275 3.14 -4.58 10.82
N ILE A 276 2.49 -3.89 11.77
CA ILE A 276 2.51 -2.43 11.86
C ILE A 276 3.91 -1.93 12.20
N VAL A 277 4.58 -2.55 13.17
CA VAL A 277 5.96 -2.20 13.55
C VAL A 277 6.92 -2.39 12.36
N LEU A 278 6.82 -3.53 11.65
CA LEU A 278 7.60 -3.79 10.45
C LEU A 278 7.26 -2.82 9.31
N GLY A 279 5.98 -2.48 9.15
CA GLY A 279 5.51 -1.47 8.20
C GLY A 279 6.09 -0.07 8.48
N ILE A 280 6.17 0.33 9.76
CA ILE A 280 6.82 1.58 10.19
C ILE A 280 8.30 1.56 9.81
N LEU A 281 9.02 0.49 10.14
CA LEU A 281 10.46 0.36 9.79
C LEU A 281 10.69 0.39 8.28
N LYS A 282 9.85 -0.28 7.51
CA LYS A 282 9.96 -0.33 6.04
C LYS A 282 9.61 1.01 5.38
N SER A 283 8.74 1.82 6.01
CA SER A 283 8.37 3.14 5.50
C SER A 283 9.55 4.10 5.44
N LYS A 284 10.53 3.93 6.34
CA LYS A 284 11.68 4.81 6.55
C LYS A 284 11.30 6.28 6.76
N LYS A 285 10.08 6.54 7.24
CA LYS A 285 9.52 7.87 7.40
C LYS A 285 8.66 7.97 8.67
N GLY A 286 8.57 9.19 9.20
CA GLY A 286 7.76 9.52 10.36
C GLY A 286 8.46 9.37 11.70
N ILE A 287 7.82 9.90 12.75
CA ILE A 287 8.41 9.95 14.11
C ILE A 287 8.65 8.54 14.66
N ALA A 288 7.70 7.62 14.48
CA ALA A 288 7.87 6.26 14.96
C ALA A 288 9.07 5.57 14.32
N TYR A 289 9.30 5.78 13.01
CA TYR A 289 10.50 5.26 12.35
C TYR A 289 11.79 5.83 12.96
N GLN A 290 11.84 7.15 13.22
CA GLN A 290 13.00 7.78 13.82
C GLN A 290 13.31 7.19 15.21
N ILE A 291 12.28 6.95 16.02
CA ILE A 291 12.43 6.31 17.34
C ILE A 291 12.92 4.86 17.21
N LEU A 292 12.28 4.08 16.34
CA LEU A 292 12.64 2.67 16.14
C LEU A 292 14.05 2.52 15.57
N SER A 293 14.43 3.35 14.59
CA SER A 293 15.73 3.26 13.92
C SER A 293 16.92 3.67 14.79
N GLN A 294 16.69 4.42 15.86
CA GLN A 294 17.75 4.72 16.85
C GLN A 294 18.16 3.47 17.65
N ALA A 295 17.21 2.58 17.93
CA ALA A 295 17.44 1.36 18.72
C ALA A 295 17.66 0.12 17.83
N ILE A 296 16.99 0.08 16.67
CA ILE A 296 17.05 -1.03 15.71
C ILE A 296 17.96 -0.62 14.56
N THR A 297 19.24 -0.93 14.66
CA THR A 297 20.26 -0.55 13.67
C THR A 297 20.19 -1.34 12.38
N ASN A 298 19.66 -2.58 12.43
CA ASN A 298 19.46 -3.44 11.27
C ASN A 298 18.01 -3.95 11.20
N ALA A 299 17.23 -3.38 10.30
CA ALA A 299 15.83 -3.74 10.14
C ALA A 299 15.63 -5.19 9.63
N VAL A 300 16.59 -5.74 8.87
CA VAL A 300 16.52 -7.13 8.36
C VAL A 300 16.70 -8.12 9.51
N ASP A 301 17.71 -7.90 10.37
CA ASP A 301 17.93 -8.75 11.53
C ASP A 301 16.76 -8.67 12.51
N PHE A 302 16.17 -7.49 12.69
CA PHE A 302 14.96 -7.31 13.50
C PHE A 302 13.78 -8.07 12.94
N GLU A 303 13.55 -8.01 11.63
CA GLU A 303 12.51 -8.80 10.96
C GLU A 303 12.69 -10.29 11.23
N ASP A 304 13.91 -10.81 11.12
CA ASP A 304 14.21 -12.21 11.39
C ASP A 304 14.01 -12.59 12.87
N ILE A 305 14.33 -11.70 13.81
CA ILE A 305 14.05 -11.88 15.24
C ILE A 305 12.54 -11.94 15.49
N VAL A 306 11.77 -11.00 14.91
CA VAL A 306 10.31 -10.97 15.02
C VAL A 306 9.70 -12.27 14.50
N LEU A 307 10.12 -12.70 13.31
CA LEU A 307 9.62 -13.93 12.71
C LEU A 307 9.95 -15.19 13.50
N LYS A 308 11.14 -15.27 14.10
CA LYS A 308 11.57 -16.41 14.95
C LYS A 308 10.84 -16.44 16.30
N LYS A 309 10.66 -15.28 16.95
CA LYS A 309 9.99 -15.22 18.26
C LYS A 309 8.47 -15.38 18.18
N LEU A 310 7.85 -14.93 17.09
CA LEU A 310 6.40 -15.01 16.92
C LEU A 310 5.91 -16.34 16.34
N ASN A 311 6.77 -17.06 15.64
CA ASN A 311 6.44 -18.32 15.01
C ASN A 311 7.50 -19.36 15.33
N ASP A 312 7.09 -20.53 15.84
CA ASP A 312 7.99 -21.67 16.05
C ASP A 312 8.61 -22.17 14.72
N LYS A 313 7.98 -21.85 13.60
CA LYS A 313 8.46 -22.13 12.23
C LYS A 313 8.15 -20.94 11.32
N ILE A 314 9.02 -20.67 10.35
CA ILE A 314 8.77 -19.69 9.29
C ILE A 314 7.44 -20.03 8.60
N PRO A 315 6.48 -19.10 8.52
CA PRO A 315 5.23 -19.35 7.81
C PRO A 315 5.48 -19.85 6.39
N GLU A 316 4.70 -20.84 5.96
CA GLU A 316 4.83 -21.48 4.65
C GLU A 316 4.86 -20.46 3.49
N THR A 317 3.92 -19.52 3.51
CA THR A 317 3.84 -18.43 2.52
C THR A 317 5.12 -17.61 2.46
N LEU A 318 5.66 -17.22 3.62
CA LEU A 318 6.90 -16.45 3.69
C LEU A 318 8.10 -17.25 3.16
N ALA A 319 8.18 -18.55 3.49
CA ALA A 319 9.23 -19.44 2.97
C ALA A 319 9.16 -19.52 1.45
N ILE A 320 7.97 -19.73 0.89
CA ILE A 320 7.75 -19.77 -0.57
C ILE A 320 8.16 -18.44 -1.22
N LEU A 321 7.76 -17.29 -0.65
CA LEU A 321 8.09 -15.99 -1.21
C LEU A 321 9.58 -15.63 -1.10
N ARG A 322 10.28 -16.08 -0.04
CA ARG A 322 11.74 -15.99 0.06
C ARG A 322 12.44 -16.79 -1.03
N LEU A 323 12.02 -18.04 -1.24
CA LEU A 323 12.53 -18.89 -2.33
C LEU A 323 12.23 -18.29 -3.72
N ALA A 324 11.05 -17.69 -3.92
CA ALA A 324 10.71 -16.99 -5.15
C ALA A 324 11.65 -15.79 -5.42
N LYS A 325 12.04 -15.05 -4.36
CA LYS A 325 13.05 -13.97 -4.48
C LYS A 325 14.44 -14.52 -4.83
N GLU A 326 14.82 -15.67 -4.29
CA GLU A 326 16.08 -16.34 -4.62
C GLU A 326 16.10 -16.84 -6.07
N GLU A 327 15.01 -17.43 -6.55
CA GLU A 327 14.84 -17.81 -7.96
C GLU A 327 14.96 -16.59 -8.88
N ALA A 328 14.32 -15.47 -8.55
CA ALA A 328 14.43 -14.23 -9.31
C ALA A 328 15.87 -13.70 -9.37
N ARG A 329 16.62 -13.77 -8.25
CA ARG A 329 18.04 -13.38 -8.21
C ARG A 329 18.90 -14.31 -9.08
N SER A 330 18.70 -15.63 -8.96
CA SER A 330 19.46 -16.63 -9.72
C SER A 330 19.24 -16.50 -11.24
N LEU A 331 18.07 -16.00 -11.63
CA LEU A 331 17.70 -15.79 -13.02
C LEU A 331 17.95 -14.35 -13.51
N ASN A 332 18.62 -13.52 -12.70
CA ASN A 332 18.92 -12.11 -12.99
C ASN A 332 17.67 -11.28 -13.34
N CYS A 333 16.56 -11.48 -12.62
CA CYS A 333 15.35 -10.71 -12.76
C CYS A 333 15.29 -9.58 -11.74
N THR A 334 14.76 -8.41 -12.13
CA THR A 334 14.53 -7.27 -11.23
C THR A 334 13.16 -7.32 -10.55
N THR A 335 12.29 -8.22 -11.00
CA THR A 335 10.94 -8.38 -10.46
C THR A 335 10.65 -9.84 -10.14
N VAL A 336 9.93 -10.05 -9.04
CA VAL A 336 9.38 -11.35 -8.67
C VAL A 336 8.02 -11.46 -9.34
N GLY A 337 7.94 -12.24 -10.41
CA GLY A 337 6.72 -12.52 -11.15
C GLY A 337 5.96 -13.73 -10.60
N SER A 338 4.83 -14.06 -11.22
CA SER A 338 4.05 -15.26 -10.90
C SER A 338 4.84 -16.55 -11.12
N GLU A 339 5.71 -16.58 -12.15
CA GLU A 339 6.58 -17.69 -12.49
C GLU A 339 7.63 -17.94 -11.39
N MET A 340 8.16 -16.87 -10.79
CA MET A 340 9.10 -16.99 -9.67
C MET A 340 8.39 -17.54 -8.41
N ILE A 341 7.14 -17.18 -8.21
CA ILE A 341 6.35 -17.70 -7.09
C ILE A 341 6.00 -19.18 -7.32
N LEU A 342 5.70 -19.59 -8.57
CA LEU A 342 5.56 -20.99 -8.92
C LEU A 342 6.85 -21.79 -8.63
N LEU A 343 8.02 -21.25 -9.02
CA LEU A 343 9.31 -21.86 -8.68
C LEU A 343 9.52 -21.91 -7.16
N GLY A 344 9.11 -20.86 -6.44
CA GLY A 344 9.15 -20.82 -4.98
C GLY A 344 8.33 -21.93 -4.32
N ILE A 345 7.12 -22.24 -4.82
CA ILE A 345 6.29 -23.35 -4.35
C ILE A 345 7.01 -24.68 -4.60
N LEU A 346 7.53 -24.88 -5.80
CA LEU A 346 8.24 -26.12 -6.18
C LEU A 346 9.56 -26.29 -5.40
N SER A 347 10.27 -25.19 -5.16
CA SER A 347 11.52 -25.16 -4.39
C SER A 347 11.29 -25.43 -2.90
N TYR A 348 10.18 -24.92 -2.35
CA TYR A 348 9.75 -25.23 -0.98
C TYR A 348 9.44 -26.72 -0.82
N GLY A 349 8.87 -27.34 -1.84
CA GLY A 349 8.74 -28.79 -1.99
C GLY A 349 7.82 -29.49 -0.98
N ALA A 350 7.13 -28.73 -0.12
CA ALA A 350 6.18 -29.24 0.87
C ALA A 350 4.84 -28.50 0.75
N GLY A 351 3.79 -29.03 1.40
CA GLY A 351 2.44 -28.49 1.38
C GLY A 351 1.62 -28.93 0.17
N VAL A 352 0.32 -28.62 0.26
CA VAL A 352 -0.69 -29.10 -0.71
C VAL A 352 -0.37 -28.69 -2.15
N ALA A 353 0.10 -27.47 -2.36
CA ALA A 353 0.41 -26.99 -3.70
C ALA A 353 1.58 -27.77 -4.35
N ALA A 354 2.67 -27.97 -3.61
CA ALA A 354 3.82 -28.71 -4.11
C ALA A 354 3.46 -30.17 -4.40
N ASP A 355 2.65 -30.80 -3.54
CA ASP A 355 2.18 -32.17 -3.73
C ASP A 355 1.23 -32.28 -4.93
N THR A 356 0.36 -31.30 -5.13
CA THR A 356 -0.52 -31.26 -6.31
C THR A 356 0.28 -31.14 -7.60
N LEU A 357 1.25 -30.22 -7.65
CA LEU A 357 2.13 -30.06 -8.82
C LEU A 357 2.95 -31.32 -9.10
N ARG A 358 3.45 -31.98 -8.06
CA ARG A 358 4.19 -33.23 -8.16
C ARG A 358 3.33 -34.38 -8.70
N ARG A 359 2.07 -34.49 -8.26
CA ARG A 359 1.10 -35.48 -8.80
C ARG A 359 0.85 -35.27 -10.29
N LEU A 360 0.90 -34.04 -10.77
CA LEU A 360 0.78 -33.69 -12.18
C LEU A 360 2.14 -33.83 -12.96
N GLY A 361 3.16 -34.39 -12.33
CA GLY A 361 4.46 -34.62 -12.96
C GLY A 361 5.33 -33.37 -13.12
N ILE A 362 4.97 -32.25 -12.50
CA ILE A 362 5.70 -31.00 -12.63
C ILE A 362 6.87 -31.00 -11.64
N THR A 363 8.09 -30.90 -12.17
CA THR A 363 9.31 -30.82 -11.36
C THR A 363 9.88 -29.41 -11.36
N LEU A 364 10.61 -29.06 -10.30
CA LEU A 364 11.31 -27.76 -10.22
C LEU A 364 12.29 -27.56 -11.38
N LYS A 365 12.96 -28.66 -11.82
CA LYS A 365 13.93 -28.63 -12.92
C LYS A 365 13.25 -28.24 -14.23
N ASP A 366 12.13 -28.87 -14.55
CA ASP A 366 11.43 -28.66 -15.81
C ASP A 366 10.76 -27.25 -15.79
N ALA A 367 10.20 -26.85 -14.65
CA ALA A 367 9.63 -25.50 -14.49
C ALA A 367 10.69 -24.41 -14.64
N ARG A 368 11.90 -24.54 -14.03
CA ARG A 368 13.01 -23.60 -14.23
C ARG A 368 13.43 -23.50 -15.69
N TYR A 369 13.50 -24.63 -16.40
CA TYR A 369 13.85 -24.65 -17.80
C TYR A 369 12.83 -23.90 -18.65
N GLU A 370 11.52 -24.09 -18.41
CA GLU A 370 10.49 -23.35 -19.13
C GLU A 370 10.49 -21.85 -18.76
N VAL A 371 10.70 -21.51 -17.49
CA VAL A 371 10.83 -20.11 -17.07
C VAL A 371 11.99 -19.42 -17.77
N GLN A 372 13.17 -20.07 -17.86
CA GLN A 372 14.35 -19.52 -18.53
C GLN A 372 14.12 -19.21 -20.01
N LYS A 373 13.26 -19.96 -20.69
CA LYS A 373 12.87 -19.67 -22.09
C LYS A 373 11.99 -18.42 -22.23
N LEU A 374 11.20 -18.11 -21.20
CA LEU A 374 10.17 -17.06 -21.25
C LEU A 374 10.67 -15.71 -20.75
N ILE A 375 11.72 -15.70 -19.91
CA ILE A 375 12.25 -14.48 -19.30
C ILE A 375 13.44 -13.94 -20.07
N LYS A 376 13.65 -12.61 -19.94
CA LYS A 376 14.86 -11.93 -20.44
C LYS A 376 15.71 -11.50 -19.25
N PRO A 377 16.88 -12.12 -19.00
CA PRO A 377 17.74 -11.73 -17.89
C PRO A 377 18.27 -10.31 -18.06
N GLN A 378 18.43 -9.60 -16.95
CA GLN A 378 18.95 -8.22 -16.91
C GLN A 378 20.38 -8.18 -16.36
N LYS A 379 21.13 -7.12 -16.72
CA LYS A 379 22.57 -7.04 -16.37
C LYS A 379 22.86 -6.75 -14.89
N GLU A 380 21.97 -6.12 -14.15
CA GLU A 380 22.14 -5.79 -12.72
C GLU A 380 20.81 -5.87 -11.96
N VAL A 381 20.82 -6.58 -10.82
CA VAL A 381 19.68 -6.69 -9.92
C VAL A 381 20.01 -5.97 -8.63
N LYS A 382 19.54 -4.71 -8.46
CA LYS A 382 19.79 -3.92 -7.23
C LYS A 382 18.66 -4.06 -6.19
N ASN A 383 17.40 -4.09 -6.60
CA ASN A 383 16.25 -4.22 -5.71
C ASN A 383 15.19 -5.10 -6.36
N LEU A 384 14.75 -6.14 -5.67
CA LEU A 384 13.65 -7.00 -6.12
C LEU A 384 12.31 -6.45 -5.65
N THR A 385 11.39 -6.26 -6.59
CA THR A 385 10.00 -5.88 -6.31
C THR A 385 9.05 -6.91 -6.91
N TYR A 386 7.87 -7.08 -6.31
CA TYR A 386 6.85 -7.93 -6.91
C TYR A 386 6.23 -7.25 -8.12
N SER A 387 6.01 -8.03 -9.18
CA SER A 387 5.27 -7.56 -10.34
C SER A 387 3.81 -7.24 -9.95
N PRO A 388 3.10 -6.36 -10.69
CA PRO A 388 1.69 -6.09 -10.43
C PRO A 388 0.81 -7.35 -10.45
N ARG A 389 1.12 -8.29 -11.36
CA ARG A 389 0.41 -9.58 -11.45
C ARG A 389 0.69 -10.48 -10.24
N ALA A 390 1.94 -10.52 -9.75
CA ALA A 390 2.28 -11.27 -8.55
C ALA A 390 1.56 -10.72 -7.31
N LYS A 391 1.47 -9.40 -7.18
CA LYS A 391 0.69 -8.76 -6.10
C LYS A 391 -0.78 -9.13 -6.19
N LYS A 392 -1.38 -9.06 -7.38
CA LYS A 392 -2.79 -9.44 -7.59
C LYS A 392 -3.06 -10.89 -7.26
N MET A 393 -2.15 -11.78 -7.61
CA MET A 393 -2.23 -13.20 -7.28
C MET A 393 -2.20 -13.43 -5.75
N LEU A 394 -1.31 -12.74 -5.03
CA LEU A 394 -1.26 -12.82 -3.56
C LEU A 394 -2.52 -12.25 -2.91
N GLU A 395 -3.14 -11.25 -3.52
CA GLU A 395 -4.43 -10.72 -3.09
C GLU A 395 -5.55 -11.76 -3.25
N VAL A 396 -5.61 -12.45 -4.39
CA VAL A 396 -6.57 -13.55 -4.61
C VAL A 396 -6.33 -14.67 -3.59
N ALA A 397 -5.06 -15.00 -3.30
CA ALA A 397 -4.73 -15.99 -2.29
C ALA A 397 -5.24 -15.59 -0.89
N TYR A 398 -5.08 -14.31 -0.53
CA TYR A 398 -5.59 -13.74 0.71
C TYR A 398 -7.12 -13.80 0.78
N GLU A 399 -7.82 -13.31 -0.24
CA GLU A 399 -9.29 -13.32 -0.29
C GLU A 399 -9.83 -14.75 -0.18
N THR A 400 -9.21 -15.69 -0.89
CA THR A 400 -9.59 -17.10 -0.82
C THR A 400 -9.39 -17.68 0.58
N ALA A 401 -8.31 -17.36 1.27
CA ALA A 401 -8.10 -17.80 2.64
C ALA A 401 -9.16 -17.22 3.58
N LYS A 402 -9.52 -15.94 3.41
CA LYS A 402 -10.55 -15.25 4.18
C LYS A 402 -11.95 -15.82 3.94
N GLU A 403 -12.32 -16.07 2.67
CA GLU A 403 -13.60 -16.70 2.30
C GLU A 403 -13.78 -18.06 2.99
N HIS A 404 -12.70 -18.84 3.11
CA HIS A 404 -12.69 -20.13 3.78
C HIS A 404 -12.45 -20.03 5.29
N LYS A 405 -12.54 -18.83 5.89
CA LYS A 405 -12.37 -18.54 7.33
C LYS A 405 -11.03 -19.07 7.90
N ARG A 406 -10.00 -19.12 7.09
CA ARG A 406 -8.66 -19.53 7.53
C ARG A 406 -7.92 -18.32 8.13
N SER A 407 -7.15 -18.57 9.18
CA SER A 407 -6.30 -17.55 9.82
C SER A 407 -4.98 -17.30 9.08
N LYS A 408 -4.58 -18.22 8.19
CA LYS A 408 -3.30 -18.15 7.45
C LYS A 408 -3.50 -18.49 5.98
N ILE A 409 -2.75 -17.79 5.13
CA ILE A 409 -2.59 -18.16 3.72
C ILE A 409 -1.64 -19.35 3.65
N LYS A 410 -1.98 -20.40 2.91
CA LYS A 410 -1.15 -21.57 2.68
C LYS A 410 -0.80 -21.68 1.18
N SER A 411 0.08 -22.62 0.84
CA SER A 411 0.55 -22.84 -0.54
C SER A 411 -0.60 -23.07 -1.53
N GLU A 412 -1.66 -23.79 -1.13
CA GLU A 412 -2.83 -24.02 -1.98
C GLU A 412 -3.58 -22.73 -2.33
N ASN A 413 -3.63 -21.75 -1.40
CA ASN A 413 -4.24 -20.47 -1.71
C ASN A 413 -3.41 -19.71 -2.76
N ILE A 414 -2.06 -19.78 -2.66
CA ILE A 414 -1.14 -19.14 -3.62
C ILE A 414 -1.28 -19.80 -4.99
N LEU A 415 -1.28 -21.13 -5.05
CA LEU A 415 -1.42 -21.85 -6.30
C LEU A 415 -2.79 -21.61 -6.94
N TYR A 416 -3.87 -21.55 -6.14
CA TYR A 416 -5.18 -21.15 -6.62
C TYR A 416 -5.18 -19.73 -7.20
N GLY A 417 -4.51 -18.79 -6.52
CA GLY A 417 -4.30 -17.43 -7.02
C GLY A 417 -3.61 -17.38 -8.38
N ILE A 418 -2.60 -18.26 -8.62
CA ILE A 418 -1.96 -18.42 -9.93
C ILE A 418 -3.00 -18.85 -10.97
N THR A 419 -3.82 -19.86 -10.68
CA THR A 419 -4.81 -20.39 -11.64
C THR A 419 -5.93 -19.40 -11.98
N LYS A 420 -6.17 -18.40 -11.13
CA LYS A 420 -7.13 -17.32 -11.40
C LYS A 420 -6.60 -16.25 -12.35
N MET A 421 -5.35 -16.35 -12.75
CA MET A 421 -4.69 -15.38 -13.65
C MET A 421 -4.23 -16.03 -14.95
N PRO A 422 -5.15 -16.32 -15.90
CA PRO A 422 -4.84 -17.14 -17.08
C PRO A 422 -3.73 -16.59 -17.98
N ASN A 423 -3.50 -15.26 -17.95
CA ASN A 423 -2.49 -14.60 -18.78
C ASN A 423 -1.16 -14.35 -18.04
N CYS A 424 -0.89 -15.01 -16.89
CA CYS A 424 0.38 -14.87 -16.19
C CYS A 424 1.42 -15.89 -16.69
N LEU A 425 2.71 -15.56 -16.48
CA LEU A 425 3.81 -16.42 -16.92
C LEU A 425 3.79 -17.79 -16.22
N ALA A 426 3.40 -17.88 -14.96
CA ALA A 426 3.25 -19.15 -14.27
C ALA A 426 2.26 -20.09 -15.00
N MET A 427 1.12 -19.57 -15.46
CA MET A 427 0.15 -20.34 -16.21
C MET A 427 0.71 -20.78 -17.57
N GLN A 428 1.48 -19.92 -18.23
CA GLN A 428 2.15 -20.29 -19.48
C GLN A 428 3.18 -21.41 -19.26
N VAL A 429 3.95 -21.36 -18.17
CA VAL A 429 4.87 -22.43 -17.78
C VAL A 429 4.12 -23.75 -17.55
N LEU A 430 3.04 -23.72 -16.77
CA LEU A 430 2.22 -24.91 -16.49
C LEU A 430 1.62 -25.50 -17.78
N SER A 431 1.12 -24.65 -18.67
CA SER A 431 0.59 -25.06 -19.97
C SER A 431 1.67 -25.70 -20.85
N ASN A 432 2.89 -25.11 -20.92
CA ASN A 432 4.00 -25.66 -21.67
C ASN A 432 4.47 -27.03 -21.13
N LEU A 433 4.27 -27.28 -19.84
CA LEU A 433 4.54 -28.55 -19.19
C LEU A 433 3.38 -29.56 -19.33
N GLY A 434 2.34 -29.21 -20.10
CA GLY A 434 1.23 -30.10 -20.41
C GLY A 434 0.18 -30.23 -19.32
N THR A 435 0.13 -29.25 -18.38
CA THR A 435 -0.84 -29.26 -17.28
C THR A 435 -2.24 -28.91 -17.81
N ASP A 436 -3.23 -29.73 -17.49
CA ASP A 436 -4.62 -29.35 -17.65
C ASP A 436 -5.01 -28.36 -16.54
N VAL A 437 -5.26 -27.13 -16.95
CA VAL A 437 -5.57 -26.01 -16.04
C VAL A 437 -6.88 -26.27 -15.29
N LEU A 438 -7.87 -26.89 -15.93
CA LEU A 438 -9.15 -27.18 -15.30
C LEU A 438 -9.01 -28.28 -14.24
N GLU A 439 -8.24 -29.33 -14.53
CA GLU A 439 -7.91 -30.37 -13.57
C GLU A 439 -7.16 -29.80 -12.37
N LEU A 440 -6.15 -28.94 -12.61
CA LEU A 440 -5.40 -28.26 -11.56
C LEU A 440 -6.33 -27.41 -10.70
N GLN A 441 -7.20 -26.59 -11.29
CA GLN A 441 -8.15 -25.75 -10.56
C GLN A 441 -9.13 -26.56 -9.71
N GLN A 442 -9.67 -27.63 -10.26
CA GLN A 442 -10.59 -28.51 -9.55
C GLN A 442 -9.91 -29.22 -8.39
N GLY A 443 -8.70 -29.74 -8.60
CA GLY A 443 -7.92 -30.37 -7.56
C GLY A 443 -7.61 -29.45 -6.39
N ILE A 444 -7.14 -28.24 -6.67
CA ILE A 444 -6.86 -27.25 -5.63
C ILE A 444 -8.15 -26.79 -4.90
N LYS A 445 -9.25 -26.61 -5.65
CA LYS A 445 -10.51 -26.21 -5.05
C LYS A 445 -11.04 -27.27 -4.09
N GLN A 446 -10.89 -28.56 -4.41
CA GLN A 446 -11.24 -29.65 -3.50
C GLN A 446 -10.42 -29.62 -2.21
N GLU A 447 -9.11 -29.38 -2.31
CA GLU A 447 -8.23 -29.27 -1.14
C GLU A 447 -8.55 -28.01 -0.30
N LEU A 448 -8.96 -26.92 -0.93
CA LEU A 448 -9.42 -25.73 -0.22
C LEU A 448 -10.72 -25.96 0.56
N LEU A 449 -11.63 -26.77 0.01
CA LEU A 449 -12.91 -27.09 0.66
C LEU A 449 -12.76 -28.22 1.71
N GLY A 450 -11.86 -29.18 1.49
CA GLY A 450 -11.60 -30.31 2.39
C GLY A 450 -10.81 -29.98 3.65
N GLY A 451 -10.10 -28.86 3.65
CA GLY A 451 -9.25 -28.40 4.75
C GLY A 451 -9.93 -27.42 5.70
N MET A 452 -11.22 -27.59 6.00
CA MET A 452 -11.79 -26.89 7.15
C MET A 452 -11.11 -27.43 8.41
N ASP A 453 -10.31 -26.58 9.05
CA ASP A 453 -9.77 -26.85 10.38
C ASP A 453 -10.98 -27.07 11.33
N LEU A 454 -11.15 -28.32 11.80
CA LEU A 454 -12.09 -28.72 12.84
C LEU A 454 -11.65 -28.12 14.18
#